data_ccbd9a1a0589315be142dc324f084d6a
#
_entry.id   ccbd9a1a0589315be142dc324f084d6a
#
_cell.length_a   1.000
_cell.length_b   1.000
_cell.length_c   1.000
_cell.angle_alpha   90.00
_cell.angle_beta   90.00
_cell.angle_gamma   90.00
#
_symmetry.space_group_name_H-M   'P 1'
#
loop_
_entity.id
_entity.type
_entity.pdbx_description
1 polymer ?
#
loop_
_entity_poly.entity_id
_entity_poly.type
_entity_poly.pdbx_seq_one_letter_code
_entity_poly.pdbx_strand_id
1 'polypeptide(L)'
;IEHWSDSHAAELHSRLDAARSNSEGLISAKDVTWLPPLTRPGKICGVAMNNSASNDRKIKAPDHPAFFLKPNSCLIGHGADLTVRSYYGSVHPEPELAVVIGGRIRDAEPEEVMSQVFGYTIFNDVTGNGMRAQDMFQYYALYPKKDNPDEVERVEQHLSYAARYKGTDCFGVLGPWITTADAIASPDELAVQCFIGEEKIADDNTSFYNYKVAEVLSFLSYFQTLSAGDVVSMGTAFKPGATRKSIHHANFLKVGGPVSIEIEGLGRQENPVIIEERELGRWRLS
;
A
#
# COMPACT_ATOMS: atom_id res chain seq x y z
N ILE A 1 10.56 -6.01 -16.28
CA ILE A 1 10.84 -6.96 -15.19
C ILE A 1 10.87 -8.40 -15.74
N GLU A 2 9.86 -8.85 -16.49
CA GLU A 2 9.80 -10.21 -17.07
C GLU A 2 11.08 -10.64 -17.84
N HIS A 3 11.80 -9.69 -18.43
CA HIS A 3 13.00 -9.93 -19.23
C HIS A 3 14.28 -9.47 -18.52
N TRP A 4 14.19 -9.12 -17.24
CA TRP A 4 15.37 -8.76 -16.45
C TRP A 4 16.25 -9.98 -16.21
N SER A 5 17.53 -9.83 -16.43
CA SER A 5 18.55 -10.89 -16.24
C SER A 5 19.80 -10.32 -15.61
N ASP A 6 20.69 -11.19 -15.14
CA ASP A 6 21.98 -10.79 -14.57
C ASP A 6 22.83 -9.98 -15.55
N SER A 7 22.70 -10.24 -16.86
CA SER A 7 23.40 -9.45 -17.87
C SER A 7 22.88 -8.01 -17.95
N HIS A 8 21.58 -7.79 -17.77
CA HIS A 8 21.00 -6.44 -17.70
C HIS A 8 21.44 -5.71 -16.44
N ALA A 9 21.53 -6.42 -15.30
CA ALA A 9 22.04 -5.86 -14.07
C ALA A 9 23.52 -5.44 -14.21
N ALA A 10 24.34 -6.28 -14.79
CA ALA A 10 25.77 -5.98 -15.04
C ALA A 10 25.96 -4.79 -15.99
N GLU A 11 25.16 -4.71 -17.06
CA GLU A 11 25.19 -3.57 -17.99
C GLU A 11 24.78 -2.26 -17.28
N LEU A 12 23.72 -2.31 -16.47
CA LEU A 12 23.27 -1.15 -15.70
C LEU A 12 24.35 -0.67 -14.72
N HIS A 13 24.97 -1.58 -13.97
CA HIS A 13 26.06 -1.23 -13.05
C HIS A 13 27.23 -0.58 -13.79
N SER A 14 27.65 -1.13 -14.93
CA SER A 14 28.72 -0.55 -15.74
C SER A 14 28.39 0.87 -16.21
N ARG A 15 27.15 1.12 -16.66
CA ARG A 15 26.68 2.45 -17.07
C ARG A 15 26.63 3.44 -15.90
N LEU A 16 26.17 2.98 -14.73
CA LEU A 16 26.14 3.80 -13.51
C LEU A 16 27.53 4.19 -13.05
N ASP A 17 28.49 3.27 -13.08
CA ASP A 17 29.88 3.55 -12.72
C ASP A 17 30.54 4.53 -13.70
N ALA A 18 30.26 4.41 -14.97
CA ALA A 18 30.73 5.35 -15.99
C ALA A 18 30.10 6.75 -15.77
N ALA A 19 28.80 6.83 -15.52
CA ALA A 19 28.12 8.12 -15.24
C ALA A 19 28.63 8.79 -13.96
N ARG A 20 28.87 8.01 -12.90
CA ARG A 20 29.48 8.51 -11.65
C ARG A 20 30.90 9.07 -11.87
N SER A 21 31.69 8.42 -12.71
CA SER A 21 33.09 8.81 -12.97
C SER A 21 33.19 10.08 -13.83
N ASN A 22 32.30 10.23 -14.81
CA ASN A 22 32.39 11.30 -15.81
C ASN A 22 31.40 12.44 -15.58
N SER A 23 30.44 12.27 -14.69
CA SER A 23 29.27 13.19 -14.49
C SER A 23 28.51 13.48 -15.81
N GLU A 24 28.74 12.67 -16.83
CA GLU A 24 28.17 12.85 -18.16
C GLU A 24 26.80 12.17 -18.24
N GLY A 25 25.81 12.88 -18.76
CA GLY A 25 24.43 12.35 -18.87
C GLY A 25 23.62 12.33 -17.58
N LEU A 26 24.14 12.91 -16.47
CA LEU A 26 23.38 13.05 -15.24
C LEU A 26 22.34 14.16 -15.38
N ILE A 27 21.11 13.86 -14.99
CA ILE A 27 19.99 14.81 -14.93
C ILE A 27 19.66 15.03 -13.46
N SER A 28 19.46 16.27 -13.05
CA SER A 28 19.02 16.58 -11.70
C SER A 28 17.65 15.92 -11.41
N ALA A 29 17.51 15.30 -10.27
CA ALA A 29 16.23 14.74 -9.83
C ALA A 29 15.09 15.77 -9.77
N LYS A 30 15.42 17.07 -9.71
CA LYS A 30 14.45 18.18 -9.75
C LYS A 30 13.93 18.50 -11.16
N ASP A 31 14.66 18.06 -12.17
CA ASP A 31 14.38 18.37 -13.59
C ASP A 31 13.63 17.23 -14.29
N VAL A 32 13.23 16.21 -13.54
CA VAL A 32 12.49 15.05 -14.06
C VAL A 32 11.08 14.99 -13.47
N THR A 33 10.13 14.46 -14.26
CA THR A 33 8.81 14.09 -13.78
C THR A 33 8.86 12.60 -13.38
N TRP A 34 8.63 12.33 -12.12
CA TRP A 34 8.62 10.97 -11.59
C TRP A 34 7.28 10.30 -11.87
N LEU A 35 7.29 9.31 -12.74
CA LEU A 35 6.15 8.40 -12.91
C LEU A 35 6.24 7.27 -11.87
N PRO A 36 5.12 6.56 -11.59
CA PRO A 36 5.21 5.31 -10.84
C PRO A 36 6.23 4.40 -11.52
N PRO A 37 7.16 3.74 -10.79
CA PRO A 37 8.16 2.85 -11.39
C PRO A 37 7.52 1.67 -12.13
N LEU A 38 6.27 1.36 -11.81
CA LEU A 38 5.38 0.47 -12.56
C LEU A 38 4.11 1.26 -12.87
N THR A 39 3.94 1.68 -14.12
CA THR A 39 2.80 2.48 -14.54
C THR A 39 1.52 1.65 -14.74
N ARG A 40 1.67 0.36 -15.00
CA ARG A 40 0.57 -0.59 -15.23
C ARG A 40 0.90 -1.96 -14.65
N PRO A 41 0.93 -2.11 -13.33
CA PRO A 41 1.03 -3.44 -12.71
C PRO A 41 -0.16 -4.32 -13.15
N GLY A 42 0.03 -5.62 -13.22
CA GLY A 42 -1.03 -6.57 -13.53
C GLY A 42 -2.15 -6.49 -12.49
N LYS A 43 -1.76 -6.41 -11.23
CA LYS A 43 -2.63 -6.09 -10.08
C LYS A 43 -1.86 -5.40 -8.97
N ILE A 44 -2.61 -4.72 -8.11
CA ILE A 44 -2.13 -4.13 -6.86
C ILE A 44 -2.95 -4.76 -5.74
N CYS A 45 -2.32 -5.60 -4.93
CA CYS A 45 -2.92 -6.20 -3.75
C CYS A 45 -2.52 -5.38 -2.51
N GLY A 46 -3.49 -4.89 -1.75
CA GLY A 46 -3.26 -4.26 -0.46
C GLY A 46 -3.64 -5.21 0.69
N VAL A 47 -2.77 -5.37 1.68
CA VAL A 47 -3.02 -6.22 2.84
C VAL A 47 -3.60 -5.38 3.98
N ALA A 48 -4.75 -5.78 4.48
CA ALA A 48 -5.46 -5.05 5.52
C ALA A 48 -5.09 -5.54 6.92
N MET A 49 -4.95 -4.59 7.87
CA MET A 49 -4.81 -4.89 9.31
C MET A 49 -3.62 -5.82 9.64
N ASN A 50 -2.55 -5.76 8.85
CA ASN A 50 -1.35 -6.60 9.00
C ASN A 50 -0.36 -6.06 10.03
N ASN A 51 -0.83 -5.56 11.17
CA ASN A 51 0.09 -5.07 12.19
C ASN A 51 -0.33 -5.48 13.59
N SER A 52 0.64 -5.71 14.46
CA SER A 52 0.45 -6.17 15.84
C SER A 52 -0.27 -5.13 16.71
N ALA A 53 -0.09 -3.84 16.44
CA ALA A 53 -0.78 -2.77 17.15
C ALA A 53 -2.31 -2.76 16.94
N SER A 54 -2.80 -3.45 15.91
CA SER A 54 -4.24 -3.60 15.68
C SER A 54 -4.84 -4.79 16.41
N ASN A 55 -4.05 -5.69 16.98
CA ASN A 55 -4.55 -6.93 17.58
C ASN A 55 -5.48 -6.67 18.75
N ASP A 56 -5.15 -5.71 19.62
CA ASP A 56 -5.99 -5.33 20.77
C ASP A 56 -7.34 -4.70 20.38
N ARG A 57 -7.48 -4.26 19.13
CA ARG A 57 -8.70 -3.66 18.60
C ARG A 57 -9.57 -4.61 17.80
N LYS A 58 -9.08 -5.82 17.51
CA LYS A 58 -9.79 -6.83 16.75
C LYS A 58 -10.72 -7.62 17.68
N ILE A 59 -12.03 -7.46 17.52
CA ILE A 59 -13.03 -8.30 18.20
C ILE A 59 -13.02 -9.71 17.60
N LYS A 60 -12.90 -9.78 16.26
CA LYS A 60 -12.76 -11.03 15.50
C LYS A 60 -11.90 -10.73 14.28
N ALA A 61 -11.01 -11.61 13.95
CA ALA A 61 -10.17 -11.54 12.75
C ALA A 61 -10.04 -12.93 12.13
N PRO A 62 -9.81 -13.02 10.81
CA PRO A 62 -9.35 -14.26 10.22
C PRO A 62 -7.94 -14.60 10.76
N ASP A 63 -7.60 -15.87 10.74
CA ASP A 63 -6.28 -16.41 11.07
C ASP A 63 -5.32 -16.45 9.86
N HIS A 64 -5.62 -15.64 8.86
CA HIS A 64 -4.88 -15.50 7.61
C HIS A 64 -4.86 -14.03 7.16
N PRO A 65 -3.96 -13.63 6.22
CA PRO A 65 -3.96 -12.29 5.65
C PRO A 65 -5.31 -11.95 4.99
N ALA A 66 -5.83 -10.75 5.28
CA ALA A 66 -6.96 -10.18 4.55
C ALA A 66 -6.43 -9.20 3.51
N PHE A 67 -6.93 -9.26 2.27
CA PHE A 67 -6.45 -8.40 1.20
C PHE A 67 -7.58 -7.87 0.31
N PHE A 68 -7.27 -6.79 -0.41
CA PHE A 68 -8.14 -6.16 -1.38
C PHE A 68 -7.33 -5.78 -2.62
N LEU A 69 -8.01 -5.45 -3.71
CA LEU A 69 -7.37 -5.00 -4.94
C LEU A 69 -7.58 -3.49 -5.13
N LYS A 70 -6.56 -2.81 -5.64
CA LYS A 70 -6.63 -1.42 -6.10
C LYS A 70 -6.54 -1.36 -7.62
N PRO A 71 -7.30 -0.47 -8.27
CA PRO A 71 -7.21 -0.27 -9.72
C PRO A 71 -5.92 0.48 -10.07
N ASN A 72 -5.36 0.21 -11.25
CA ASN A 72 -4.20 0.95 -11.76
C ASN A 72 -4.45 2.45 -11.93
N SER A 73 -5.73 2.84 -12.14
CA SER A 73 -6.13 4.26 -12.27
C SER A 73 -5.89 5.09 -11.02
N CYS A 74 -5.71 4.46 -9.84
CA CYS A 74 -5.40 5.20 -8.62
C CYS A 74 -3.93 5.61 -8.51
N LEU A 75 -3.04 5.08 -9.39
CA LEU A 75 -1.59 5.29 -9.26
C LEU A 75 -1.14 6.68 -9.70
N ILE A 76 -0.31 7.29 -8.84
CA ILE A 76 0.53 8.43 -9.14
C ILE A 76 1.96 8.17 -8.69
N GLY A 77 2.93 8.91 -9.22
CA GLY A 77 4.34 8.83 -8.85
C GLY A 77 4.73 9.82 -7.75
N HIS A 78 5.98 9.74 -7.33
CA HIS A 78 6.63 10.73 -6.47
C HIS A 78 6.53 12.13 -7.09
N GLY A 79 6.27 13.16 -6.30
CA GLY A 79 6.18 14.55 -6.74
C GLY A 79 4.88 14.92 -7.44
N ALA A 80 4.04 13.96 -7.81
CA ALA A 80 2.74 14.25 -8.41
C ALA A 80 1.73 14.75 -7.37
N ASP A 81 0.79 15.59 -7.78
CA ASP A 81 -0.25 16.14 -6.92
C ASP A 81 -1.18 15.04 -6.41
N LEU A 82 -1.29 14.90 -5.09
CA LEU A 82 -2.27 14.08 -4.43
C LEU A 82 -3.54 14.93 -4.21
N THR A 83 -4.51 14.78 -5.10
CA THR A 83 -5.74 15.57 -5.06
C THR A 83 -6.77 14.95 -4.12
N VAL A 84 -7.24 15.73 -3.15
CA VAL A 84 -8.28 15.36 -2.19
C VAL A 84 -9.45 16.33 -2.33
N ARG A 85 -10.64 15.80 -2.60
CA ARG A 85 -11.85 16.62 -2.69
C ARG A 85 -12.52 16.75 -1.34
N SER A 86 -13.05 17.94 -1.06
CA SER A 86 -13.64 18.28 0.24
C SER A 86 -14.77 17.31 0.66
N TYR A 87 -15.56 16.79 -0.28
CA TYR A 87 -16.63 15.84 0.00
C TYR A 87 -16.16 14.40 0.32
N TYR A 88 -14.84 14.09 0.20
CA TYR A 88 -14.34 12.77 0.61
C TYR A 88 -14.38 12.59 2.14
N GLY A 89 -14.50 13.69 2.88
CA GLY A 89 -14.39 13.68 4.33
C GLY A 89 -12.95 13.38 4.77
N SER A 90 -12.78 12.64 5.85
CA SER A 90 -11.44 12.32 6.35
C SER A 90 -10.65 11.45 5.37
N VAL A 91 -9.49 11.95 4.95
CA VAL A 91 -8.51 11.23 4.09
C VAL A 91 -7.15 11.29 4.77
N HIS A 92 -6.44 10.16 4.80
CA HIS A 92 -5.14 10.04 5.46
C HIS A 92 -4.16 9.17 4.67
N PRO A 93 -2.85 9.33 4.89
CA PRO A 93 -1.83 8.46 4.31
C PRO A 93 -1.75 7.13 5.06
N GLU A 94 -1.33 6.11 4.37
CA GLU A 94 -0.93 4.81 4.92
C GLU A 94 0.44 4.43 4.36
N PRO A 95 1.53 4.65 5.13
CA PRO A 95 2.89 4.32 4.71
C PRO A 95 3.10 2.81 4.73
N GLU A 96 3.38 2.22 3.58
CA GLU A 96 3.47 0.78 3.40
C GLU A 96 4.69 0.37 2.60
N LEU A 97 5.28 -0.76 3.00
CA LEU A 97 6.22 -1.50 2.16
C LEU A 97 5.45 -2.15 1.01
N ALA A 98 5.90 -1.94 -0.22
CA ALA A 98 5.39 -2.64 -1.38
C ALA A 98 6.43 -3.61 -1.94
N VAL A 99 5.99 -4.83 -2.19
CA VAL A 99 6.76 -5.89 -2.84
C VAL A 99 6.43 -5.89 -4.32
N VAL A 100 7.45 -5.88 -5.16
CA VAL A 100 7.34 -5.99 -6.62
C VAL A 100 7.70 -7.42 -7.03
N ILE A 101 6.77 -8.09 -7.67
CA ILE A 101 6.95 -9.47 -8.12
C ILE A 101 7.83 -9.52 -9.37
N GLY A 102 8.82 -10.42 -9.38
CA GLY A 102 9.76 -10.61 -10.47
C GLY A 102 9.46 -11.80 -11.37
N GLY A 103 8.78 -12.80 -10.83
CA GLY A 103 8.44 -14.03 -11.53
C GLY A 103 7.03 -14.51 -11.26
N ARG A 104 6.72 -15.73 -11.70
CA ARG A 104 5.40 -16.33 -11.47
C ARG A 104 5.37 -17.07 -10.14
N ILE A 105 4.40 -16.73 -9.28
CA ILE A 105 4.13 -17.43 -8.03
C ILE A 105 2.71 -17.98 -8.08
N ARG A 106 2.58 -19.29 -7.85
CA ARG A 106 1.29 -19.98 -7.80
C ARG A 106 1.39 -21.22 -6.92
N ASP A 107 0.48 -21.34 -5.94
CA ASP A 107 0.42 -22.47 -5.00
C ASP A 107 1.79 -22.78 -4.36
N ALA A 108 2.51 -21.73 -3.94
CA ALA A 108 3.90 -21.81 -3.47
C ALA A 108 4.01 -21.61 -1.96
N GLU A 109 4.94 -22.34 -1.34
CA GLU A 109 5.22 -22.22 0.09
C GLU A 109 6.07 -20.97 0.41
N PRO A 110 6.08 -20.48 1.66
CA PRO A 110 6.82 -19.27 2.05
C PRO A 110 8.31 -19.30 1.70
N GLU A 111 8.94 -20.47 1.74
CA GLU A 111 10.36 -20.65 1.46
C GLU A 111 10.70 -20.47 -0.04
N GLU A 112 9.71 -20.63 -0.90
CA GLU A 112 9.88 -20.60 -2.37
C GLU A 112 9.65 -19.20 -2.94
N VAL A 113 8.75 -18.41 -2.34
CA VAL A 113 8.25 -17.18 -2.94
C VAL A 113 9.27 -16.05 -3.01
N MET A 114 10.23 -15.98 -2.07
CA MET A 114 11.19 -14.88 -1.99
C MET A 114 12.13 -14.83 -3.18
N SER A 115 12.42 -15.97 -3.82
CA SER A 115 13.21 -16.05 -5.05
C SER A 115 12.51 -15.39 -6.25
N GLN A 116 11.22 -15.14 -6.16
CA GLN A 116 10.40 -14.52 -7.19
C GLN A 116 10.13 -13.02 -6.92
N VAL A 117 10.76 -12.45 -5.90
CA VAL A 117 10.66 -11.02 -5.60
C VAL A 117 11.71 -10.27 -6.45
N PHE A 118 11.26 -9.29 -7.23
CA PHE A 118 12.15 -8.40 -7.97
C PHE A 118 12.79 -7.35 -7.07
N GLY A 119 12.01 -6.80 -6.15
CA GLY A 119 12.46 -5.74 -5.25
C GLY A 119 11.33 -5.12 -4.46
N TYR A 120 11.64 -3.99 -3.86
CA TYR A 120 10.76 -3.27 -2.93
C TYR A 120 10.68 -1.80 -3.30
N THR A 121 9.56 -1.19 -2.94
CA THR A 121 9.35 0.25 -3.10
C THR A 121 8.40 0.76 -2.02
N ILE A 122 8.24 2.08 -1.95
CA ILE A 122 7.27 2.70 -1.05
C ILE A 122 5.91 2.74 -1.71
N PHE A 123 4.86 2.43 -0.96
CA PHE A 123 3.48 2.62 -1.35
C PHE A 123 2.73 3.45 -0.30
N ASN A 124 2.10 4.53 -0.73
CA ASN A 124 1.15 5.25 0.11
C ASN A 124 -0.26 4.79 -0.27
N ASP A 125 -0.86 3.91 0.56
CA ASP A 125 -2.22 3.40 0.38
C ASP A 125 -3.23 4.40 0.94
N VAL A 126 -3.32 5.57 0.31
CA VAL A 126 -4.21 6.66 0.74
C VAL A 126 -5.63 6.15 0.95
N THR A 127 -6.22 6.54 2.08
CA THR A 127 -7.50 5.99 2.52
C THR A 127 -8.50 7.09 2.86
N GLY A 128 -9.68 7.01 2.22
CA GLY A 128 -10.80 7.90 2.49
C GLY A 128 -11.73 7.38 3.57
N ASN A 129 -11.38 7.55 4.86
CA ASN A 129 -12.23 7.08 5.96
C ASN A 129 -13.62 7.72 5.98
N GLY A 130 -13.74 8.97 5.51
CA GLY A 130 -15.05 9.61 5.37
C GLY A 130 -15.94 8.85 4.39
N MET A 131 -15.39 8.45 3.24
CA MET A 131 -16.09 7.62 2.26
C MET A 131 -16.37 6.20 2.79
N ARG A 132 -15.41 5.60 3.49
CA ARG A 132 -15.59 4.27 4.10
C ARG A 132 -16.79 4.22 5.03
N ALA A 133 -17.00 5.27 5.85
CA ALA A 133 -18.14 5.35 6.75
C ALA A 133 -19.49 5.42 5.99
N GLN A 134 -19.51 6.08 4.81
CA GLN A 134 -20.68 6.13 3.95
C GLN A 134 -20.96 4.81 3.22
N ASP A 135 -19.94 3.99 2.98
CA ASP A 135 -20.02 2.71 2.25
C ASP A 135 -20.35 1.53 3.18
N MET A 136 -20.61 1.79 4.45
CA MET A 136 -20.90 0.74 5.41
C MET A 136 -22.34 0.26 5.25
N PHE A 137 -22.49 -1.04 4.97
CA PHE A 137 -23.78 -1.73 5.06
C PHE A 137 -23.93 -2.33 6.46
N GLN A 138 -25.07 -2.11 7.08
CA GLN A 138 -25.51 -2.82 8.27
C GLN A 138 -26.74 -3.62 7.86
N TYR A 139 -26.69 -4.94 7.95
CA TYR A 139 -27.75 -5.80 7.47
C TYR A 139 -27.82 -7.12 8.25
N TYR A 140 -28.93 -7.81 8.11
CA TYR A 140 -29.08 -9.17 8.63
C TYR A 140 -28.74 -10.20 7.56
N ALA A 141 -27.64 -10.94 7.76
CA ALA A 141 -27.39 -12.16 7.01
C ALA A 141 -28.36 -13.26 7.49
N LEU A 142 -28.84 -14.06 6.56
CA LEU A 142 -29.76 -15.16 6.83
C LEU A 142 -28.98 -16.48 6.74
N TYR A 143 -28.92 -17.21 7.84
CA TYR A 143 -28.26 -18.51 7.90
C TYR A 143 -29.28 -19.60 8.25
N PRO A 144 -29.17 -20.82 7.67
CA PRO A 144 -29.93 -21.96 8.15
C PRO A 144 -29.63 -22.22 9.64
N LYS A 145 -30.65 -22.45 10.44
CA LYS A 145 -30.44 -22.88 11.83
C LYS A 145 -29.77 -24.24 11.88
N LYS A 146 -28.85 -24.44 12.82
CA LYS A 146 -28.14 -25.71 12.99
C LYS A 146 -29.08 -26.86 13.31
N ASP A 147 -30.11 -26.60 14.11
CA ASP A 147 -31.05 -27.61 14.60
C ASP A 147 -32.24 -27.85 13.65
N ASN A 148 -32.52 -26.91 12.76
CA ASN A 148 -33.58 -27.00 11.75
C ASN A 148 -33.19 -26.22 10.49
N PRO A 149 -32.63 -26.88 9.46
CA PRO A 149 -32.17 -26.17 8.23
C PRO A 149 -33.30 -25.52 7.42
N ASP A 150 -34.58 -25.86 7.66
CA ASP A 150 -35.73 -25.22 7.01
C ASP A 150 -36.10 -23.87 7.65
N GLU A 151 -35.50 -23.57 8.80
CA GLU A 151 -35.64 -22.28 9.46
C GLU A 151 -34.35 -21.45 9.30
N VAL A 152 -34.50 -20.14 9.29
CA VAL A 152 -33.37 -19.20 9.23
C VAL A 152 -33.21 -18.42 10.52
N GLU A 153 -31.96 -18.16 10.89
CA GLU A 153 -31.59 -17.17 11.89
C GLU A 153 -31.07 -15.91 11.22
N ARG A 154 -31.31 -14.78 11.85
CA ARG A 154 -30.85 -13.45 11.44
C ARG A 154 -29.61 -13.08 12.26
N VAL A 155 -28.49 -12.88 11.59
CA VAL A 155 -27.25 -12.45 12.23
C VAL A 155 -26.88 -11.08 11.71
N GLU A 156 -26.80 -10.09 12.60
CA GLU A 156 -26.37 -8.73 12.23
C GLU A 156 -24.92 -8.74 11.74
N GLN A 157 -24.69 -8.10 10.60
CA GLN A 157 -23.38 -7.97 9.99
C GLN A 157 -23.12 -6.56 9.48
N HIS A 158 -21.86 -6.18 9.48
CA HIS A 158 -21.36 -4.93 8.92
C HIS A 158 -20.39 -5.27 7.77
N LEU A 159 -20.59 -4.63 6.64
CA LEU A 159 -19.79 -4.85 5.44
C LEU A 159 -19.48 -3.52 4.75
N SER A 160 -18.25 -3.32 4.31
CA SER A 160 -17.90 -2.26 3.39
C SER A 160 -16.97 -2.78 2.30
N TYR A 161 -17.08 -2.22 1.09
CA TYR A 161 -16.21 -2.55 -0.03
C TYR A 161 -15.14 -1.49 -0.23
N ALA A 162 -13.88 -1.93 -0.35
CA ALA A 162 -12.73 -1.03 -0.41
C ALA A 162 -12.62 -0.22 -1.72
N ALA A 163 -13.38 -0.58 -2.76
CA ALA A 163 -13.20 -0.04 -4.11
C ALA A 163 -13.20 1.50 -4.17
N ARG A 164 -14.14 2.17 -3.49
CA ARG A 164 -14.22 3.62 -3.52
C ARG A 164 -13.15 4.27 -2.63
N TYR A 165 -13.11 3.96 -1.36
CA TYR A 165 -12.25 4.65 -0.40
C TYR A 165 -10.76 4.27 -0.49
N LYS A 166 -10.42 3.21 -1.23
CA LYS A 166 -9.04 2.77 -1.51
C LYS A 166 -8.65 2.94 -2.98
N GLY A 167 -9.61 2.96 -3.90
CA GLY A 167 -9.38 2.95 -5.35
C GLY A 167 -9.69 4.27 -6.06
N THR A 168 -9.98 5.34 -5.33
CA THR A 168 -10.15 6.69 -5.89
C THR A 168 -8.86 7.15 -6.58
N ASP A 169 -8.97 7.95 -7.63
CA ASP A 169 -7.82 8.53 -8.34
C ASP A 169 -6.87 9.21 -7.34
N CYS A 170 -5.57 9.07 -7.57
CA CYS A 170 -4.47 9.55 -6.72
C CYS A 170 -4.32 8.84 -5.36
N PHE A 171 -5.15 7.83 -5.03
CA PHE A 171 -5.10 7.14 -3.74
C PHE A 171 -4.08 6.00 -3.67
N GLY A 172 -3.21 5.88 -4.67
CA GLY A 172 -2.07 4.96 -4.69
C GLY A 172 -0.81 5.68 -5.14
N VAL A 173 0.12 5.99 -4.25
CA VAL A 173 1.40 6.56 -4.65
C VAL A 173 2.46 5.48 -4.62
N LEU A 174 3.06 5.19 -5.78
CA LEU A 174 4.07 4.15 -5.92
C LEU A 174 5.43 4.76 -6.27
N GLY A 175 6.47 4.38 -5.58
CA GLY A 175 7.84 4.85 -5.85
C GLY A 175 8.50 5.55 -4.65
N PRO A 176 9.62 6.28 -4.88
CA PRO A 176 10.06 6.88 -6.15
C PRO A 176 10.69 5.90 -7.15
N TRP A 177 11.37 4.87 -6.68
CA TRP A 177 12.02 3.82 -7.48
C TRP A 177 11.78 2.44 -6.88
N ILE A 178 12.29 1.40 -7.52
CA ILE A 178 12.35 0.04 -6.98
C ILE A 178 13.79 -0.22 -6.55
N THR A 179 13.98 -0.59 -5.29
CA THR A 179 15.24 -1.15 -4.79
C THR A 179 15.20 -2.66 -5.00
N THR A 180 16.17 -3.23 -5.68
CA THR A 180 16.22 -4.67 -5.98
C THR A 180 16.34 -5.51 -4.73
N ALA A 181 15.83 -6.74 -4.78
CA ALA A 181 15.72 -7.59 -3.59
C ALA A 181 17.07 -7.90 -2.92
N ASP A 182 18.13 -8.00 -3.72
CA ASP A 182 19.51 -8.25 -3.24
C ASP A 182 20.10 -7.08 -2.43
N ALA A 183 19.56 -5.87 -2.59
CA ALA A 183 20.00 -4.70 -1.83
C ALA A 183 19.30 -4.55 -0.47
N ILE A 184 18.27 -5.36 -0.18
CA ILE A 184 17.51 -5.34 1.08
C ILE A 184 17.71 -6.64 1.84
N ALA A 185 18.47 -6.58 2.92
CA ALA A 185 18.83 -7.78 3.69
C ALA A 185 17.61 -8.45 4.36
N SER A 186 16.67 -7.65 4.89
CA SER A 186 15.44 -8.14 5.51
C SER A 186 14.30 -7.15 5.27
N PRO A 187 13.30 -7.48 4.44
CA PRO A 187 12.15 -6.60 4.23
C PRO A 187 11.24 -6.51 5.46
N ASP A 188 11.41 -7.42 6.41
CA ASP A 188 10.61 -7.53 7.63
C ASP A 188 11.22 -6.80 8.85
N GLU A 189 12.25 -5.92 8.63
CA GLU A 189 12.95 -5.20 9.70
C GLU A 189 13.24 -3.73 9.35
N LEU A 190 12.56 -3.17 8.36
CA LEU A 190 12.80 -1.82 7.86
C LEU A 190 12.11 -0.76 8.72
N ALA A 191 12.83 0.31 9.05
CA ALA A 191 12.24 1.50 9.64
C ALA A 191 11.31 2.21 8.65
N VAL A 192 10.15 2.68 9.13
CA VAL A 192 9.11 3.36 8.34
C VAL A 192 8.73 4.67 9.03
N GLN A 193 8.88 5.79 8.34
CA GLN A 193 8.46 7.10 8.82
C GLN A 193 7.48 7.77 7.87
N CYS A 194 6.55 8.55 8.43
CA CYS A 194 5.62 9.35 7.64
C CYS A 194 5.47 10.74 8.25
N PHE A 195 5.41 11.74 7.36
CA PHE A 195 5.29 13.15 7.73
C PHE A 195 4.16 13.80 6.94
N ILE A 196 3.52 14.81 7.54
CA ILE A 196 2.68 15.79 6.83
C ILE A 196 3.28 17.17 7.15
N GLY A 197 3.79 17.85 6.11
CA GLY A 197 4.66 19.00 6.33
C GLY A 197 5.88 18.60 7.16
N GLU A 198 6.11 19.30 8.27
CA GLU A 198 7.20 19.00 9.21
C GLU A 198 6.77 18.05 10.34
N GLU A 199 5.49 17.73 10.45
CA GLU A 199 4.98 16.91 11.54
C GLU A 199 5.18 15.43 11.26
N LYS A 200 5.99 14.74 12.08
CA LYS A 200 6.11 13.28 12.04
C LYS A 200 4.85 12.64 12.60
N ILE A 201 4.11 11.94 11.76
CA ILE A 201 2.84 11.27 12.11
C ILE A 201 3.00 9.77 12.35
N ALA A 202 4.05 9.15 11.80
CA ALA A 202 4.36 7.74 12.01
C ALA A 202 5.88 7.53 12.15
N ASP A 203 6.25 6.62 13.05
CA ASP A 203 7.62 6.16 13.31
C ASP A 203 7.54 4.67 13.66
N ASP A 204 7.59 3.83 12.65
CA ASP A 204 7.18 2.44 12.68
C ASP A 204 8.31 1.51 12.19
N ASN A 205 8.06 0.21 12.17
CA ASN A 205 8.99 -0.78 11.63
C ASN A 205 8.22 -1.98 11.07
N THR A 206 8.65 -2.52 9.94
CA THR A 206 8.02 -3.69 9.30
C THR A 206 8.08 -4.96 10.16
N SER A 207 8.95 -4.99 11.19
CA SER A 207 8.98 -6.09 12.17
C SER A 207 7.68 -6.26 12.95
N PHE A 208 6.83 -5.23 12.97
CA PHE A 208 5.51 -5.27 13.62
C PHE A 208 4.40 -5.84 12.74
N TYR A 209 4.69 -6.30 11.53
CA TYR A 209 3.74 -7.06 10.73
C TYR A 209 3.33 -8.37 11.43
N ASN A 210 2.03 -8.70 11.35
CA ASN A 210 1.52 -9.99 11.83
C ASN A 210 1.95 -11.13 10.92
N TYR A 211 1.85 -10.90 9.61
CA TYR A 211 2.27 -11.83 8.56
C TYR A 211 3.44 -11.22 7.81
N LYS A 212 4.52 -11.95 7.72
CA LYS A 212 5.75 -11.53 7.05
C LYS A 212 5.59 -11.57 5.53
N VAL A 213 6.52 -10.94 4.81
CA VAL A 213 6.46 -10.84 3.34
C VAL A 213 6.25 -12.21 2.71
N ALA A 214 7.05 -13.20 3.08
CA ALA A 214 6.95 -14.55 2.52
C ALA A 214 5.58 -15.20 2.77
N GLU A 215 5.04 -15.06 3.98
CA GLU A 215 3.73 -15.62 4.36
C GLU A 215 2.59 -14.98 3.56
N VAL A 216 2.64 -13.66 3.36
CA VAL A 216 1.63 -12.94 2.56
C VAL A 216 1.68 -13.36 1.10
N LEU A 217 2.87 -13.43 0.49
CA LEU A 217 3.02 -13.84 -0.90
C LEU A 217 2.59 -15.28 -1.12
N SER A 218 2.97 -16.19 -0.23
CA SER A 218 2.53 -17.58 -0.23
C SER A 218 1.01 -17.65 -0.18
N PHE A 219 0.39 -17.04 0.84
CA PHE A 219 -1.07 -17.03 1.00
C PHE A 219 -1.80 -16.51 -0.24
N LEU A 220 -1.38 -15.37 -0.78
CA LEU A 220 -1.98 -14.81 -1.99
C LEU A 220 -1.88 -15.77 -3.17
N SER A 221 -0.77 -16.49 -3.30
CA SER A 221 -0.51 -17.39 -4.43
C SER A 221 -1.49 -18.57 -4.54
N TYR A 222 -2.10 -18.99 -3.43
CA TYR A 222 -3.13 -20.02 -3.43
C TYR A 222 -4.46 -19.57 -4.02
N PHE A 223 -4.72 -18.26 -4.07
CA PHE A 223 -5.98 -17.71 -4.60
C PHE A 223 -5.80 -17.00 -5.93
N GLN A 224 -4.64 -16.36 -6.12
CA GLN A 224 -4.34 -15.56 -7.33
C GLN A 224 -2.91 -15.83 -7.77
N THR A 225 -2.72 -16.22 -9.03
CA THR A 225 -1.36 -16.23 -9.58
C THR A 225 -0.77 -14.83 -9.50
N LEU A 226 0.39 -14.69 -8.85
CA LEU A 226 1.17 -13.49 -8.90
C LEU A 226 2.11 -13.57 -10.11
N SER A 227 2.27 -12.48 -10.82
CA SER A 227 3.05 -12.38 -12.07
C SER A 227 4.07 -11.25 -11.97
N ALA A 228 5.10 -11.32 -12.80
CA ALA A 228 6.10 -10.25 -12.88
C ALA A 228 5.44 -8.89 -13.11
N GLY A 229 5.80 -7.90 -12.30
CA GLY A 229 5.23 -6.56 -12.31
C GLY A 229 3.95 -6.41 -11.47
N ASP A 230 3.43 -7.44 -10.83
CA ASP A 230 2.41 -7.28 -9.79
C ASP A 230 3.00 -6.62 -8.55
N VAL A 231 2.17 -5.88 -7.81
CA VAL A 231 2.53 -5.17 -6.59
C VAL A 231 1.72 -5.69 -5.42
N VAL A 232 2.40 -6.01 -4.32
CA VAL A 232 1.77 -6.39 -3.05
C VAL A 232 2.17 -5.38 -1.98
N SER A 233 1.23 -4.57 -1.52
CA SER A 233 1.40 -3.63 -0.42
C SER A 233 1.08 -4.32 0.89
N MET A 234 2.02 -4.27 1.84
CA MET A 234 2.05 -5.13 3.03
C MET A 234 1.16 -4.65 4.18
N GLY A 235 0.50 -3.52 4.02
CA GLY A 235 -0.22 -2.86 5.10
C GLY A 235 0.68 -1.92 5.91
N THR A 236 0.07 -1.07 6.72
CA THR A 236 0.81 -0.12 7.57
C THR A 236 1.49 -0.84 8.73
N ALA A 237 2.79 -0.62 8.89
CA ALA A 237 3.66 -1.28 9.89
C ALA A 237 3.55 -0.63 11.28
N PHE A 238 2.38 -0.64 11.89
CA PHE A 238 2.13 0.03 13.16
C PHE A 238 2.94 -0.55 14.32
N LYS A 239 3.75 0.30 14.93
CA LYS A 239 4.42 -0.01 16.19
C LYS A 239 3.43 0.07 17.36
N PRO A 240 3.33 -0.95 18.22
CA PRO A 240 2.55 -0.88 19.46
C PRO A 240 3.08 0.22 20.39
N GLY A 241 2.18 0.97 21.02
CA GLY A 241 2.54 1.98 22.02
C GLY A 241 1.52 3.10 22.15
N ALA A 242 1.37 3.63 23.36
CA ALA A 242 0.37 4.64 23.71
C ALA A 242 0.70 6.07 23.25
N THR A 243 1.96 6.35 22.91
CA THR A 243 2.44 7.71 22.57
C THR A 243 2.33 8.05 21.09
N ARG A 244 1.94 7.09 20.27
CA ARG A 244 1.85 7.27 18.82
C ARG A 244 0.59 8.05 18.43
N LYS A 245 0.73 9.08 17.58
CA LYS A 245 -0.40 9.69 16.91
C LYS A 245 -1.00 8.66 15.97
N SER A 246 -2.29 8.38 16.10
CA SER A 246 -2.98 7.51 15.16
C SER A 246 -2.95 8.14 13.77
N ILE A 247 -2.69 7.33 12.74
CA ILE A 247 -2.72 7.76 11.36
C ILE A 247 -4.10 8.32 10.98
N HIS A 248 -5.17 7.86 11.64
CA HIS A 248 -6.53 8.39 11.47
C HIS A 248 -6.70 9.85 11.92
N HIS A 249 -5.78 10.38 12.71
CA HIS A 249 -5.75 11.80 13.08
C HIS A 249 -5.05 12.66 12.02
N ALA A 250 -4.31 12.04 11.12
CA ALA A 250 -3.55 12.70 10.05
C ALA A 250 -4.44 13.01 8.83
N ASN A 251 -5.56 13.71 9.06
CA ASN A 251 -6.50 14.06 8.02
C ASN A 251 -5.96 15.20 7.16
N PHE A 252 -5.76 14.97 5.87
CA PHE A 252 -5.27 15.96 4.91
C PHE A 252 -6.11 17.24 4.84
N LEU A 253 -7.42 17.16 5.08
CA LEU A 253 -8.29 18.34 5.13
C LEU A 253 -8.04 19.23 6.36
N LYS A 254 -7.30 18.75 7.36
CA LYS A 254 -7.02 19.48 8.61
C LYS A 254 -5.55 19.86 8.78
N VAL A 255 -4.66 19.05 8.22
CA VAL A 255 -3.21 19.21 8.34
C VAL A 255 -2.68 19.50 6.94
N GLY A 256 -2.27 20.73 6.70
CA GLY A 256 -1.71 21.16 5.41
C GLY A 256 -0.27 20.71 5.22
N GLY A 257 0.20 20.81 3.99
CA GLY A 257 1.58 20.50 3.60
C GLY A 257 1.71 19.20 2.79
N PRO A 258 2.89 18.93 2.22
CA PRO A 258 3.13 17.70 1.49
C PRO A 258 3.13 16.52 2.44
N VAL A 259 2.72 15.36 1.93
CA VAL A 259 2.91 14.08 2.61
C VAL A 259 4.22 13.46 2.16
N SER A 260 5.02 12.96 3.09
CA SER A 260 6.23 12.21 2.75
C SER A 260 6.36 10.93 3.59
N ILE A 261 6.90 9.91 2.94
CA ILE A 261 7.13 8.60 3.52
C ILE A 261 8.59 8.22 3.27
N GLU A 262 9.26 7.78 4.33
CA GLU A 262 10.61 7.24 4.27
C GLU A 262 10.59 5.78 4.74
N ILE A 263 11.20 4.91 3.94
CA ILE A 263 11.44 3.51 4.34
C ILE A 263 12.93 3.24 4.15
N GLU A 264 13.53 2.63 5.17
CA GLU A 264 14.94 2.29 5.19
C GLU A 264 15.34 1.50 3.93
N GLY A 265 16.40 1.94 3.25
CA GLY A 265 16.88 1.36 1.99
C GLY A 265 16.04 1.66 0.74
N LEU A 266 14.85 2.26 0.88
CA LEU A 266 13.95 2.55 -0.25
C LEU A 266 13.87 4.04 -0.61
N GLY A 267 14.45 4.92 0.24
CA GLY A 267 14.47 6.36 0.02
C GLY A 267 13.26 7.08 0.58
N ARG A 268 12.91 8.22 -0.04
CA ARG A 268 11.82 9.12 0.37
C ARG A 268 10.85 9.36 -0.78
N GLN A 269 9.60 9.09 -0.55
CA GLN A 269 8.48 9.47 -1.40
C GLN A 269 7.86 10.75 -0.82
N GLU A 270 7.59 11.76 -1.65
CA GLU A 270 6.94 13.00 -1.22
C GLU A 270 5.98 13.48 -2.29
N ASN A 271 4.79 13.94 -1.88
CA ASN A 271 3.74 14.39 -2.77
C ASN A 271 3.06 15.64 -2.19
N PRO A 272 2.89 16.72 -2.99
CA PRO A 272 2.00 17.82 -2.62
C PRO A 272 0.57 17.30 -2.41
N VAL A 273 -0.11 17.81 -1.38
CA VAL A 273 -1.53 17.51 -1.15
C VAL A 273 -2.34 18.74 -1.59
N ILE A 274 -3.18 18.52 -2.60
CA ILE A 274 -4.03 19.57 -3.18
C ILE A 274 -5.47 19.33 -2.73
N ILE A 275 -6.04 20.30 -2.03
CA ILE A 275 -7.44 20.25 -1.62
C ILE A 275 -8.30 20.94 -2.68
N GLU A 276 -9.19 20.19 -3.30
CA GLU A 276 -10.22 20.71 -4.20
C GLU A 276 -11.53 20.91 -3.43
N GLU A 277 -11.94 22.17 -3.28
CA GLU A 277 -13.29 22.49 -2.82
C GLU A 277 -14.29 22.17 -3.92
N ARG A 278 -15.04 21.10 -3.75
CA ARG A 278 -15.99 20.61 -4.76
C ARG A 278 -17.20 19.93 -4.10
N GLU A 279 -18.34 20.10 -4.71
CA GLU A 279 -19.56 19.36 -4.37
C GLU A 279 -19.67 18.06 -5.15
N LEU A 280 -20.24 17.03 -4.54
CA LEU A 280 -20.43 15.71 -5.18
C LEU A 280 -21.48 15.74 -6.33
N GLY A 281 -22.25 16.81 -6.46
CA GLY A 281 -23.27 16.93 -7.48
C GLY A 281 -24.54 16.13 -7.17
N ARG A 282 -25.18 15.55 -8.20
CA ARG A 282 -26.49 14.90 -8.08
C ARG A 282 -26.50 13.55 -7.37
N TRP A 283 -25.33 12.93 -7.18
CA TRP A 283 -25.19 11.62 -6.55
C TRP A 283 -25.18 11.67 -5.02
N ARG A 284 -25.77 12.67 -4.43
CA ARG A 284 -26.05 12.62 -3.00
C ARG A 284 -27.21 11.67 -2.78
N LEU A 285 -26.94 10.63 -2.04
CA LEU A 285 -27.98 9.93 -1.30
C LEU A 285 -28.44 10.89 -0.22
N SER A 286 -29.67 11.32 -0.31
CA SER A 286 -30.35 12.19 0.66
C SER A 286 -30.47 11.49 2.00
#